data_b0693cb07372651e8263e2eb0cf9aa1a
#
_entry.id   b0693cb07372651e8263e2eb0cf9aa1a
#
_cell.length_a   1.000
_cell.length_b   1.000
_cell.length_c   1.000
_cell.angle_alpha   90.00
_cell.angle_beta   90.00
_cell.angle_gamma   90.00
#
_symmetry.space_group_name_H-M   'P 1'
#
loop_
_entity.id
_entity.type
_entity.pdbx_description
1 polymer ?
#
loop_
_entity_poly.entity_id
_entity_poly.type
_entity_poly.pdbx_seq_one_letter_code
_entity_poly.pdbx_strand_id
1 'polypeptide(L)'
;RKAEQIAAAHRMDSKGSIIFLDQVDGELQSDLAMRSEVARVIRQLRPQVVLGHDPWRRYRLHPDHRHAGLLTVEGIVAARDPFFFPEHGLEPHRPDALLLFEAEEPDHAEDVEGWESAKAAALLEHRSQFETTHGIQDPKDLDQIKDFENRIRADLQRYGKSCGLESAELFKAILDL
;
A
#
# COMPACT_ATOMS: atom_id res chain seq x y z
N ARG A 1 12.83 10.62 -0.97
CA ARG A 1 11.69 9.69 -0.98
C ARG A 1 12.01 8.38 -1.68
N LYS A 2 12.48 8.35 -2.97
CA LYS A 2 12.78 7.10 -3.70
C LYS A 2 13.80 6.21 -2.97
N ALA A 3 14.92 6.78 -2.49
CA ALA A 3 15.92 6.04 -1.73
C ALA A 3 15.36 5.44 -0.42
N GLU A 4 14.48 6.16 0.26
CA GLU A 4 13.80 5.69 1.47
C GLU A 4 12.87 4.51 1.16
N GLN A 5 12.10 4.58 0.08
CA GLN A 5 11.24 3.48 -0.35
C GLN A 5 12.05 2.22 -0.71
N ILE A 6 13.20 2.39 -1.37
CA ILE A 6 14.11 1.28 -1.66
C ILE A 6 14.64 0.66 -0.37
N ALA A 7 15.07 1.50 0.59
CA ALA A 7 15.54 1.03 1.89
C ALA A 7 14.44 0.28 2.68
N ALA A 8 13.22 0.81 2.69
CA ALA A 8 12.06 0.15 3.31
C ALA A 8 11.77 -1.23 2.70
N ALA A 9 11.78 -1.34 1.36
CA ALA A 9 11.61 -2.61 0.68
C ALA A 9 12.70 -3.63 1.03
N HIS A 10 13.96 -3.19 1.16
CA HIS A 10 15.04 -4.05 1.65
C HIS A 10 14.82 -4.54 3.08
N ARG A 11 14.28 -3.69 3.97
CA ARG A 11 13.92 -4.11 5.34
C ARG A 11 12.84 -5.19 5.37
N MET A 12 11.94 -5.18 4.40
CA MET A 12 10.89 -6.19 4.24
C MET A 12 11.39 -7.43 3.47
N ASP A 13 12.67 -7.52 3.13
CA ASP A 13 13.24 -8.57 2.27
C ASP A 13 12.47 -8.74 0.94
N SER A 14 11.94 -7.65 0.40
CA SER A 14 11.22 -7.66 -0.86
C SER A 14 12.13 -8.10 -2.00
N LYS A 15 11.73 -9.14 -2.72
CA LYS A 15 12.45 -9.68 -3.89
C LYS A 15 11.95 -9.08 -5.21
N GLY A 16 10.88 -8.30 -5.16
CA GLY A 16 10.24 -7.75 -6.34
C GLY A 16 10.90 -6.48 -6.85
N SER A 17 10.49 -6.07 -8.04
CA SER A 17 10.90 -4.80 -8.65
C SER A 17 10.19 -3.63 -7.98
N ILE A 18 10.90 -2.51 -7.82
CA ILE A 18 10.31 -1.24 -7.38
C ILE A 18 10.16 -0.36 -8.61
N ILE A 19 8.92 -0.01 -8.95
CA ILE A 19 8.58 0.84 -10.09
C ILE A 19 8.04 2.16 -9.56
N PHE A 20 8.65 3.27 -9.97
CA PHE A 20 8.18 4.62 -9.63
C PHE A 20 7.48 5.23 -10.85
N LEU A 21 6.23 5.66 -10.66
CA LEU A 21 5.45 6.34 -11.71
C LEU A 21 5.66 7.86 -11.70
N ASP A 22 6.56 8.35 -10.84
CA ASP A 22 7.09 9.71 -10.80
C ASP A 22 6.06 10.84 -10.74
N GLN A 23 4.96 10.61 -10.04
CA GLN A 23 3.96 11.62 -9.81
C GLN A 23 4.39 12.58 -8.68
N VAL A 24 3.96 13.83 -8.79
CA VAL A 24 4.21 14.86 -7.79
C VAL A 24 3.24 14.70 -6.62
N ASP A 25 3.75 14.75 -5.38
CA ASP A 25 2.96 14.66 -4.17
C ASP A 25 1.93 15.81 -4.11
N GLY A 26 0.67 15.45 -3.93
CA GLY A 26 -0.47 16.39 -3.96
C GLY A 26 -1.11 16.60 -5.34
N GLU A 27 -0.51 16.10 -6.43
CA GLU A 27 -0.98 16.32 -7.80
C GLU A 27 -1.47 15.05 -8.51
N LEU A 28 -1.49 13.90 -7.81
CA LEU A 28 -1.93 12.64 -8.40
C LEU A 28 -3.41 12.72 -8.82
N GLN A 29 -3.69 12.31 -10.04
CA GLN A 29 -5.05 12.20 -10.57
C GLN A 29 -5.32 10.80 -11.12
N SER A 30 -6.56 10.34 -10.97
CA SER A 30 -7.03 9.07 -11.56
C SER A 30 -7.57 9.30 -12.97
N ASP A 31 -6.72 9.88 -13.84
CA ASP A 31 -7.05 10.12 -15.24
C ASP A 31 -6.77 8.90 -16.13
N LEU A 32 -7.09 9.02 -17.41
CA LEU A 32 -6.92 7.94 -18.38
C LEU A 32 -5.45 7.58 -18.60
N ALA A 33 -4.55 8.55 -18.56
CA ALA A 33 -3.12 8.32 -18.77
C ALA A 33 -2.53 7.51 -17.60
N MET A 34 -2.83 7.90 -16.36
CA MET A 34 -2.37 7.18 -15.18
C MET A 34 -3.01 5.79 -15.06
N ARG A 35 -4.29 5.64 -15.44
CA ARG A 35 -4.94 4.32 -15.52
C ARG A 35 -4.22 3.40 -16.52
N SER A 36 -3.84 3.92 -17.68
CA SER A 36 -3.05 3.19 -18.68
C SER A 36 -1.72 2.72 -18.09
N GLU A 37 -1.00 3.59 -17.42
CA GLU A 37 0.28 3.24 -16.79
C GLU A 37 0.13 2.14 -15.72
N VAL A 38 -0.87 2.25 -14.83
CA VAL A 38 -1.12 1.24 -13.81
C VAL A 38 -1.53 -0.09 -14.44
N ALA A 39 -2.41 -0.08 -15.45
CA ALA A 39 -2.80 -1.29 -16.18
C ALA A 39 -1.59 -1.96 -16.86
N ARG A 40 -0.69 -1.17 -17.46
CA ARG A 40 0.57 -1.65 -18.05
C ARG A 40 1.45 -2.35 -17.02
N VAL A 41 1.64 -1.73 -15.85
CA VAL A 41 2.43 -2.32 -14.76
C VAL A 41 1.82 -3.64 -14.27
N ILE A 42 0.50 -3.69 -14.07
CA ILE A 42 -0.20 -4.92 -13.66
C ILE A 42 -0.02 -6.03 -14.71
N ARG A 43 -0.16 -5.72 -16.02
CA ARG A 43 0.07 -6.69 -17.09
C ARG A 43 1.52 -7.19 -17.16
N GLN A 44 2.49 -6.31 -16.87
CA GLN A 44 3.91 -6.67 -16.86
C GLN A 44 4.28 -7.56 -15.67
N LEU A 45 3.81 -7.21 -14.47
CA LEU A 45 4.17 -7.91 -13.24
C LEU A 45 3.31 -9.16 -12.99
N ARG A 46 2.11 -9.21 -13.55
CA ARG A 46 1.16 -10.32 -13.41
C ARG A 46 0.93 -10.76 -11.95
N PRO A 47 0.62 -9.82 -11.03
CA PRO A 47 0.46 -10.14 -9.62
C PRO A 47 -0.78 -11.02 -9.39
N GLN A 48 -0.69 -11.96 -8.46
CA GLN A 48 -1.85 -12.72 -7.98
C GLN A 48 -2.70 -11.86 -7.03
N VAL A 49 -2.05 -11.11 -6.15
CA VAL A 49 -2.70 -10.21 -5.20
C VAL A 49 -2.20 -8.78 -5.44
N VAL A 50 -3.13 -7.84 -5.47
CA VAL A 50 -2.84 -6.41 -5.52
C VAL A 50 -3.26 -5.79 -4.19
N LEU A 51 -2.41 -4.94 -3.63
CA LEU A 51 -2.75 -4.12 -2.47
C LEU A 51 -2.88 -2.66 -2.89
N GLY A 52 -3.87 -1.97 -2.34
CA GLY A 52 -4.09 -0.55 -2.62
C GLY A 52 -4.79 0.18 -1.47
N HIS A 53 -4.82 1.50 -1.53
CA HIS A 53 -5.64 2.28 -0.61
C HIS A 53 -7.14 2.01 -0.85
N ASP A 54 -7.96 2.03 0.21
CA ASP A 54 -9.40 2.11 0.05
C ASP A 54 -9.80 3.49 -0.49
N PRO A 55 -10.28 3.61 -1.75
CA PRO A 55 -10.63 4.89 -2.33
C PRO A 55 -11.95 5.46 -1.78
N TRP A 56 -12.79 4.62 -1.17
CA TRP A 56 -14.11 4.99 -0.67
C TRP A 56 -14.12 5.37 0.80
N ARG A 57 -12.97 5.23 1.50
CA ARG A 57 -12.86 5.62 2.90
C ARG A 57 -13.30 7.08 3.09
N ARG A 58 -14.35 7.29 3.85
CA ARG A 58 -14.87 8.60 4.20
C ARG A 58 -13.83 9.42 4.96
N TYR A 59 -13.85 10.72 4.78
CA TYR A 59 -12.98 11.68 5.47
C TYR A 59 -11.48 11.45 5.24
N ARG A 60 -11.11 10.76 4.16
CA ARG A 60 -9.71 10.73 3.75
C ARG A 60 -9.31 12.09 3.19
N LEU A 61 -8.47 12.80 3.94
CA LEU A 61 -8.15 14.20 3.63
C LEU A 61 -7.15 14.31 2.47
N HIS A 62 -6.13 13.43 2.42
CA HIS A 62 -5.12 13.51 1.37
C HIS A 62 -5.68 12.98 0.05
N PRO A 63 -5.76 13.83 -1.00
CA PRO A 63 -6.37 13.42 -2.27
C PRO A 63 -5.63 12.28 -2.95
N ASP A 64 -4.30 12.25 -2.88
CA ASP A 64 -3.48 11.23 -3.56
C ASP A 64 -3.77 9.81 -3.08
N HIS A 65 -4.07 9.61 -1.79
CA HIS A 65 -4.44 8.28 -1.29
C HIS A 65 -5.73 7.78 -1.93
N ARG A 66 -6.72 8.67 -2.12
CA ARG A 66 -7.96 8.32 -2.82
C ARG A 66 -7.71 8.07 -4.30
N HIS A 67 -6.94 8.93 -4.97
CA HIS A 67 -6.59 8.75 -6.38
C HIS A 67 -5.75 7.49 -6.60
N ALA A 68 -4.81 7.17 -5.71
CA ALA A 68 -4.05 5.91 -5.78
C ALA A 68 -4.97 4.68 -5.64
N GLY A 69 -5.94 4.73 -4.72
CA GLY A 69 -6.95 3.67 -4.59
C GLY A 69 -7.82 3.52 -5.83
N LEU A 70 -8.32 4.63 -6.39
CA LEU A 70 -9.09 4.60 -7.64
C LEU A 70 -8.26 4.04 -8.80
N LEU A 71 -7.02 4.47 -8.95
CA LEU A 71 -6.10 3.95 -9.97
C LEU A 71 -5.83 2.46 -9.81
N THR A 72 -5.74 1.96 -8.58
CA THR A 72 -5.59 0.53 -8.32
C THR A 72 -6.81 -0.25 -8.82
N VAL A 73 -8.01 0.16 -8.43
CA VAL A 73 -9.28 -0.49 -8.84
C VAL A 73 -9.47 -0.43 -10.35
N GLU A 74 -9.39 0.76 -10.92
CA GLU A 74 -9.60 1.00 -12.35
C GLU A 74 -8.48 0.40 -13.21
N GLY A 75 -7.25 0.39 -12.71
CA GLY A 75 -6.10 -0.24 -13.35
C GLY A 75 -6.25 -1.75 -13.45
N ILE A 76 -6.78 -2.42 -12.41
CA ILE A 76 -7.11 -3.86 -12.47
C ILE A 76 -8.18 -4.13 -13.52
N VAL A 77 -9.26 -3.35 -13.52
CA VAL A 77 -10.33 -3.50 -14.52
C VAL A 77 -9.78 -3.35 -15.94
N ALA A 78 -8.94 -2.33 -16.16
CA ALA A 78 -8.31 -2.11 -17.47
C ALA A 78 -7.29 -3.19 -17.83
N ALA A 79 -6.52 -3.70 -16.85
CA ALA A 79 -5.50 -4.73 -17.10
C ALA A 79 -6.08 -6.08 -17.52
N ARG A 80 -7.25 -6.46 -16.96
CA ARG A 80 -7.90 -7.74 -17.28
C ARG A 80 -8.63 -7.77 -18.61
N ASP A 81 -9.00 -6.61 -19.14
CA ASP A 81 -9.82 -6.50 -20.35
C ASP A 81 -8.92 -6.30 -21.59
N PRO A 82 -8.99 -7.16 -22.60
CA PRO A 82 -8.16 -7.07 -23.79
C PRO A 82 -8.42 -5.83 -24.67
N PHE A 83 -9.57 -5.18 -24.51
CA PHE A 83 -9.94 -4.00 -25.28
C PHE A 83 -9.45 -2.68 -24.69
N PHE A 84 -9.03 -2.68 -23.40
CA PHE A 84 -8.37 -1.53 -22.83
C PHE A 84 -6.90 -1.49 -23.23
N PHE A 85 -6.45 -0.37 -23.75
CA PHE A 85 -5.02 -0.09 -24.05
C PHE A 85 -4.33 -1.19 -24.88
N PRO A 86 -4.88 -1.60 -26.04
CA PRO A 86 -4.28 -2.62 -26.89
C PRO A 86 -2.87 -2.22 -27.37
N GLU A 87 -2.59 -0.93 -27.42
CA GLU A 87 -1.27 -0.37 -27.77
C GLU A 87 -0.15 -0.78 -26.82
N HIS A 88 -0.46 -1.28 -25.62
CA HIS A 88 0.58 -1.82 -24.72
C HIS A 88 1.27 -3.06 -25.30
N GLY A 89 0.62 -3.79 -26.21
CA GLY A 89 1.15 -5.03 -26.76
C GLY A 89 1.41 -6.11 -25.69
N LEU A 90 0.72 -6.04 -24.55
CA LEU A 90 0.81 -6.96 -23.43
C LEU A 90 -0.46 -7.78 -23.29
N GLU A 91 -0.31 -9.07 -22.94
CA GLU A 91 -1.45 -9.93 -22.65
C GLU A 91 -2.22 -9.43 -21.43
N PRO A 92 -3.55 -9.49 -21.47
CA PRO A 92 -4.38 -9.16 -20.33
C PRO A 92 -4.00 -9.98 -19.08
N HIS A 93 -4.20 -9.40 -17.92
CA HIS A 93 -3.98 -10.07 -16.66
C HIS A 93 -5.06 -9.70 -15.64
N ARG A 94 -5.65 -10.73 -15.04
CA ARG A 94 -6.62 -10.61 -13.96
C ARG A 94 -5.98 -11.12 -12.66
N PRO A 95 -5.72 -10.29 -11.66
CA PRO A 95 -5.32 -10.73 -10.34
C PRO A 95 -6.41 -11.60 -9.67
N ASP A 96 -6.02 -12.45 -8.72
CA ASP A 96 -6.95 -13.30 -7.97
C ASP A 96 -7.67 -12.49 -6.87
N ALA A 97 -6.99 -11.48 -6.30
CA ALA A 97 -7.52 -10.66 -5.22
C ALA A 97 -7.01 -9.23 -5.24
N LEU A 98 -7.86 -8.31 -4.78
CA LEU A 98 -7.50 -6.96 -4.39
C LEU A 98 -7.76 -6.80 -2.89
N LEU A 99 -6.72 -6.42 -2.14
CA LEU A 99 -6.78 -6.11 -0.72
C LEU A 99 -6.60 -4.60 -0.52
N LEU A 100 -7.66 -3.93 -0.07
CA LEU A 100 -7.63 -2.50 0.20
C LEU A 100 -7.27 -2.26 1.67
N PHE A 101 -6.11 -1.65 1.89
CA PHE A 101 -5.66 -1.29 3.23
C PHE A 101 -6.26 0.03 3.72
N GLU A 102 -6.20 0.26 5.03
CA GLU A 102 -6.88 1.37 5.70
C GLU A 102 -8.37 1.45 5.37
N ALA A 103 -9.00 0.31 5.16
CA ALA A 103 -10.40 0.19 4.80
C ALA A 103 -11.32 0.73 5.89
N GLU A 104 -12.43 1.36 5.48
CA GLU A 104 -13.47 1.79 6.41
C GLU A 104 -14.26 0.60 6.97
N GLU A 105 -14.52 -0.40 6.12
CA GLU A 105 -15.27 -1.61 6.44
C GLU A 105 -14.44 -2.86 6.10
N PRO A 106 -13.40 -3.17 6.89
CA PRO A 106 -12.57 -4.33 6.62
C PRO A 106 -13.33 -5.63 6.87
N ASP A 107 -13.09 -6.64 6.04
CA ASP A 107 -13.68 -7.98 6.12
C ASP A 107 -12.65 -9.10 5.93
N HIS A 108 -11.37 -8.74 5.83
CA HIS A 108 -10.26 -9.66 5.72
C HIS A 108 -9.14 -9.27 6.68
N ALA A 109 -8.51 -10.26 7.29
CA ALA A 109 -7.39 -10.08 8.20
C ALA A 109 -6.24 -10.99 7.81
N GLU A 110 -5.04 -10.42 7.74
CA GLU A 110 -3.80 -11.16 7.60
C GLU A 110 -3.10 -11.25 8.96
N ASP A 111 -2.72 -12.46 9.36
CA ASP A 111 -1.92 -12.69 10.55
C ASP A 111 -0.49 -12.18 10.33
N VAL A 112 -0.07 -11.26 11.19
CA VAL A 112 1.26 -10.65 11.13
C VAL A 112 2.04 -10.83 12.43
N GLU A 113 1.68 -11.83 13.23
CA GLU A 113 2.42 -12.18 14.45
C GLU A 113 3.90 -12.44 14.13
N GLY A 114 4.77 -11.77 14.90
CA GLY A 114 6.22 -11.85 14.71
C GLY A 114 6.80 -10.90 13.65
N TRP A 115 5.95 -10.21 12.87
CA TRP A 115 6.40 -9.26 11.82
C TRP A 115 6.28 -7.79 12.21
N GLU A 116 5.78 -7.49 13.42
CA GLU A 116 5.55 -6.12 13.90
C GLU A 116 6.83 -5.28 13.88
N SER A 117 7.95 -5.87 14.30
CA SER A 117 9.25 -5.20 14.29
C SER A 117 9.78 -4.95 12.89
N ALA A 118 9.54 -5.87 11.95
CA ALA A 118 9.92 -5.70 10.55
C ALA A 118 9.13 -4.55 9.91
N LYS A 119 7.82 -4.47 10.17
CA LYS A 119 7.00 -3.34 9.72
C LYS A 119 7.48 -2.01 10.28
N ALA A 120 7.72 -1.93 11.58
CA ALA A 120 8.22 -0.71 12.22
C ALA A 120 9.58 -0.30 11.63
N ALA A 121 10.50 -1.24 11.44
CA ALA A 121 11.80 -0.98 10.85
C ALA A 121 11.71 -0.46 9.41
N ALA A 122 10.79 -1.01 8.60
CA ALA A 122 10.55 -0.52 7.24
C ALA A 122 9.99 0.91 7.23
N LEU A 123 9.04 1.21 8.12
CA LEU A 123 8.48 2.57 8.26
C LEU A 123 9.55 3.58 8.70
N LEU A 124 10.48 3.19 9.58
CA LEU A 124 11.58 4.05 10.04
C LEU A 124 12.62 4.37 8.95
N GLU A 125 12.63 3.68 7.82
CA GLU A 125 13.45 4.09 6.68
C GLU A 125 12.92 5.36 5.99
N HIS A 126 11.64 5.70 6.17
CA HIS A 126 11.03 6.92 5.66
C HIS A 126 11.33 8.14 6.55
N ARG A 127 12.60 8.50 6.66
CA ARG A 127 13.10 9.58 7.54
C ARG A 127 12.46 10.93 7.25
N SER A 128 12.14 11.21 5.99
CA SER A 128 11.42 12.42 5.60
C SER A 128 10.00 12.52 6.18
N GLN A 129 9.49 11.46 6.78
CA GLN A 129 8.18 11.39 7.43
C GLN A 129 8.24 11.45 8.96
N PHE A 130 9.44 11.55 9.55
CA PHE A 130 9.62 11.47 11.00
C PHE A 130 8.79 12.52 11.73
N GLU A 131 8.97 13.79 11.39
CA GLU A 131 8.28 14.89 12.05
C GLU A 131 6.76 14.87 11.77
N THR A 132 6.39 14.72 10.50
CA THR A 132 4.99 14.91 10.06
C THR A 132 4.08 13.71 10.31
N THR A 133 4.62 12.51 10.23
CA THR A 133 3.83 11.26 10.27
C THR A 133 4.18 10.38 11.45
N HIS A 134 5.49 10.23 11.74
CA HIS A 134 5.94 9.33 12.79
C HIS A 134 5.95 9.98 14.18
N GLY A 135 5.90 11.31 14.26
CA GLY A 135 5.95 12.06 15.53
C GLY A 135 7.34 12.01 16.18
N ILE A 136 8.39 11.82 15.38
CA ILE A 136 9.79 11.79 15.80
C ILE A 136 10.41 13.15 15.48
N GLN A 137 10.69 13.96 16.51
CA GLN A 137 11.25 15.30 16.34
C GLN A 137 12.79 15.26 16.25
N ASP A 138 13.42 14.36 16.98
CA ASP A 138 14.87 14.13 16.90
C ASP A 138 15.14 12.68 16.46
N PRO A 139 15.72 12.49 15.26
CA PRO A 139 16.06 11.14 14.74
C PRO A 139 17.10 10.39 15.57
N LYS A 140 17.75 11.06 16.54
CA LYS A 140 18.73 10.45 17.45
C LYS A 140 18.11 10.10 18.81
N ASP A 141 16.91 10.54 19.08
CA ASP A 141 16.19 10.26 20.31
C ASP A 141 15.62 8.82 20.26
N LEU A 142 16.29 7.92 20.97
CA LEU A 142 15.92 6.51 21.00
C LEU A 142 14.57 6.26 21.69
N ASP A 143 14.15 7.13 22.59
CA ASP A 143 12.85 6.99 23.26
C ASP A 143 11.72 7.31 22.29
N GLN A 144 11.85 8.36 21.47
CA GLN A 144 10.87 8.68 20.42
C GLN A 144 10.75 7.55 19.37
N ILE A 145 11.89 6.96 18.98
CA ILE A 145 11.90 5.82 18.05
C ILE A 145 11.16 4.63 18.67
N LYS A 146 11.48 4.31 19.92
CA LYS A 146 10.84 3.20 20.64
C LYS A 146 9.33 3.42 20.85
N ASP A 147 8.93 4.63 21.13
CA ASP A 147 7.50 4.99 21.24
C ASP A 147 6.78 4.80 19.91
N PHE A 148 7.41 5.14 18.80
CA PHE A 148 6.87 4.86 17.47
C PHE A 148 6.71 3.34 17.24
N GLU A 149 7.73 2.53 17.51
CA GLU A 149 7.68 1.07 17.38
C GLU A 149 6.57 0.46 18.26
N ASN A 150 6.44 0.95 19.48
CA ASN A 150 5.40 0.49 20.42
C ASN A 150 3.98 0.83 19.90
N ARG A 151 3.79 2.00 19.28
CA ARG A 151 2.50 2.36 18.66
C ARG A 151 2.16 1.43 17.51
N ILE A 152 3.11 1.14 16.61
CA ILE A 152 2.88 0.21 15.50
C ILE A 152 2.48 -1.16 16.03
N ARG A 153 3.20 -1.69 17.02
CA ARG A 153 2.86 -2.98 17.65
C ARG A 153 1.48 -2.96 18.30
N ALA A 154 1.17 -1.91 19.06
CA ALA A 154 -0.12 -1.78 19.72
C ALA A 154 -1.29 -1.71 18.73
N ASP A 155 -1.11 -1.05 17.59
CA ASP A 155 -2.12 -0.98 16.54
C ASP A 155 -2.38 -2.36 15.91
N LEU A 156 -1.32 -3.11 15.56
CA LEU A 156 -1.43 -4.46 15.01
C LEU A 156 -2.08 -5.44 15.99
N GLN A 157 -1.73 -5.38 17.27
CA GLN A 157 -2.36 -6.17 18.33
C GLN A 157 -3.84 -5.80 18.54
N ARG A 158 -4.17 -4.51 18.45
CA ARG A 158 -5.57 -4.07 18.52
C ARG A 158 -6.41 -4.63 17.37
N TYR A 159 -5.85 -4.63 16.14
CA TYR A 159 -6.48 -5.25 14.98
C TYR A 159 -6.60 -6.77 15.14
N GLY A 160 -5.54 -7.44 15.59
CA GLY A 160 -5.55 -8.87 15.86
C GLY A 160 -6.67 -9.26 16.84
N LYS A 161 -6.79 -8.55 17.97
CA LYS A 161 -7.85 -8.79 18.96
C LYS A 161 -9.26 -8.68 18.39
N SER A 162 -9.48 -7.83 17.38
CA SER A 162 -10.80 -7.66 16.76
C SER A 162 -11.23 -8.87 15.91
N CYS A 163 -10.29 -9.71 15.51
CA CYS A 163 -10.52 -10.89 14.66
C CYS A 163 -9.99 -12.21 15.24
N GLY A 164 -9.56 -12.22 16.52
CA GLY A 164 -9.13 -13.43 17.22
C GLY A 164 -7.68 -13.85 16.94
N LEU A 165 -6.84 -12.90 16.50
CA LEU A 165 -5.40 -13.07 16.28
C LEU A 165 -4.60 -12.29 17.32
N GLU A 166 -3.31 -12.61 17.47
CA GLU A 166 -2.40 -11.83 18.32
C GLU A 166 -2.07 -10.48 17.68
N SER A 167 -1.74 -10.46 16.41
CA SER A 167 -1.46 -9.27 15.61
C SER A 167 -2.03 -9.45 14.21
N ALA A 168 -2.64 -8.41 13.65
CA ALA A 168 -3.20 -8.49 12.31
C ALA A 168 -3.06 -7.17 11.55
N GLU A 169 -3.07 -7.27 10.23
CA GLU A 169 -3.44 -6.19 9.31
C GLU A 169 -4.83 -6.44 8.75
N LEU A 170 -5.62 -5.37 8.62
CA LEU A 170 -7.00 -5.45 8.18
C LEU A 170 -7.17 -4.86 6.79
N PHE A 171 -7.96 -5.54 5.96
CA PHE A 171 -8.22 -5.15 4.58
C PHE A 171 -9.70 -5.29 4.25
N LYS A 172 -10.15 -4.54 3.26
CA LYS A 172 -11.33 -4.92 2.49
C LYS A 172 -10.89 -5.81 1.34
N ALA A 173 -11.37 -7.05 1.30
CA ALA A 173 -11.07 -7.97 0.22
C ALA A 173 -12.09 -7.87 -0.91
N ILE A 174 -11.61 -7.86 -2.16
CA ILE A 174 -12.41 -7.99 -3.37
C ILE A 174 -11.83 -9.15 -4.16
N LEU A 175 -12.58 -10.25 -4.27
CA LEU A 175 -12.13 -11.52 -4.84
C LEU A 175 -12.75 -11.80 -6.23
N ASP A 176 -13.83 -11.12 -6.59
CA ASP A 176 -14.45 -11.21 -7.91
C ASP A 176 -14.01 -10.02 -8.78
N LEU A 177 -12.79 -10.13 -9.29
CA LEU A 177 -12.12 -9.07 -10.05
C LEU A 177 -12.37 -9.19 -11.56
#